data_6fdb150a79cf0fbb7e095e500e3503c8
#
_entry.id   6fdb150a79cf0fbb7e095e500e3503c8
#
_cell.length_a   1.000
_cell.length_b   1.000
_cell.length_c   1.000
_cell.angle_alpha   90.00
_cell.angle_beta   90.00
_cell.angle_gamma   90.00
#
_symmetry.space_group_name_H-M   'P 1'
#
loop_
_entity.id
_entity.type
_entity.pdbx_description
1 polymer ?
#
loop_
_entity_poly.entity_id
_entity_poly.type
_entity_poly.pdbx_seq_one_letter_code
_entity_poly.pdbx_strand_id
1 'polypeptide(L)'
;MQAEADRVAAEAAAAAAAEAARPKAVLPVQGRLTSQFGSRWGTLHAGIDFAAPLGTPEYAVMDGVVLRAGAASGFGLAVYVQHANGDVSVYGHMQEILVEEGQTVRAGDTIALLGNEGQSTGPHLHFEVHAGGLDGPRIDPLPWLRERGVAL
;
A
#
# COMPACT_ATOMS: atom_id res chain seq x y z
N MET A 1 -20.15 16.89 36.64
CA MET A 1 -19.26 15.72 36.74
C MET A 1 -19.82 14.52 36.00
N GLN A 2 -21.07 14.13 36.25
CA GLN A 2 -21.67 13.00 35.51
C GLN A 2 -21.78 13.30 34.00
N ALA A 3 -22.19 14.50 33.62
CA ALA A 3 -22.33 14.89 32.22
C ALA A 3 -20.97 14.82 31.47
N GLU A 4 -19.88 15.16 32.12
CA GLU A 4 -18.56 15.05 31.51
C GLU A 4 -18.11 13.60 31.38
N ALA A 5 -18.36 12.78 32.40
CA ALA A 5 -18.06 11.34 32.33
C ALA A 5 -18.86 10.68 31.20
N ASP A 6 -20.12 11.06 31.02
CA ASP A 6 -20.98 10.53 29.95
C ASP A 6 -20.48 10.97 28.59
N ARG A 7 -20.02 12.22 28.44
CA ARG A 7 -19.44 12.72 27.19
C ARG A 7 -18.17 11.97 26.81
N VAL A 8 -17.26 11.78 27.77
CA VAL A 8 -16.00 11.06 27.53
C VAL A 8 -16.28 9.61 27.13
N ALA A 9 -17.22 8.95 27.82
CA ALA A 9 -17.61 7.57 27.47
C ALA A 9 -18.22 7.49 26.06
N ALA A 10 -19.05 8.46 25.68
CA ALA A 10 -19.66 8.51 24.35
C ALA A 10 -18.62 8.75 23.27
N GLU A 11 -17.65 9.64 23.50
CA GLU A 11 -16.56 9.90 22.56
C GLU A 11 -15.68 8.64 22.40
N ALA A 12 -15.34 7.96 23.50
CA ALA A 12 -14.56 6.73 23.46
C ALA A 12 -15.29 5.63 22.69
N ALA A 13 -16.59 5.48 22.91
CA ALA A 13 -17.41 4.49 22.20
C ALA A 13 -17.49 4.81 20.69
N ALA A 14 -17.63 6.09 20.33
CA ALA A 14 -17.67 6.51 18.94
C ALA A 14 -16.32 6.27 18.26
N ALA A 15 -15.21 6.54 18.93
CA ALA A 15 -13.87 6.28 18.42
C ALA A 15 -13.63 4.78 18.22
N ALA A 16 -14.05 3.96 19.17
CA ALA A 16 -13.94 2.50 19.06
C ALA A 16 -14.78 1.95 17.91
N ALA A 17 -16.01 2.48 17.72
CA ALA A 17 -16.88 2.09 16.62
C ALA A 17 -16.29 2.48 15.26
N ALA A 18 -15.71 3.68 15.16
CA ALA A 18 -15.05 4.15 13.96
C ALA A 18 -13.82 3.29 13.62
N GLU A 19 -13.03 2.91 14.62
CA GLU A 19 -11.88 2.03 14.42
C GLU A 19 -12.33 0.64 13.97
N ALA A 20 -13.37 0.08 14.56
CA ALA A 20 -13.91 -1.23 14.19
C ALA A 20 -14.50 -1.24 12.77
N ALA A 21 -15.05 -0.10 12.32
CA ALA A 21 -15.62 0.04 10.99
C ALA A 21 -14.58 0.37 9.92
N ARG A 22 -13.35 0.69 10.30
CA ARG A 22 -12.28 1.06 9.37
C ARG A 22 -11.96 -0.12 8.44
N PRO A 23 -11.80 0.11 7.13
CA PRO A 23 -11.41 -0.96 6.22
C PRO A 23 -10.07 -1.59 6.64
N LYS A 24 -9.97 -2.92 6.56
CA LYS A 24 -8.71 -3.63 6.85
C LYS A 24 -7.71 -3.48 5.73
N ALA A 25 -8.19 -3.32 4.51
CA ALA A 25 -7.36 -3.11 3.34
C ALA A 25 -8.02 -2.11 2.40
N VAL A 26 -7.20 -1.38 1.65
CA VAL A 26 -7.65 -0.38 0.68
C VAL A 26 -6.81 -0.50 -0.58
N LEU A 27 -7.28 0.10 -1.69
CA LEU A 27 -6.47 0.23 -2.90
C LEU A 27 -5.20 1.05 -2.60
N PRO A 28 -4.07 0.69 -3.21
CA PRO A 28 -2.83 1.45 -3.00
C PRO A 28 -2.86 2.83 -3.67
N VAL A 29 -3.73 3.02 -4.67
CA VAL A 29 -3.85 4.30 -5.38
C VAL A 29 -5.22 4.36 -6.07
N GLN A 30 -5.75 5.57 -6.23
CA GLN A 30 -6.91 5.82 -7.06
C GLN A 30 -6.45 5.93 -8.52
N GLY A 31 -6.43 4.81 -9.21
CA GLY A 31 -5.91 4.73 -10.56
C GLY A 31 -6.52 3.58 -11.35
N ARG A 32 -6.11 3.49 -12.62
CA ARG A 32 -6.59 2.46 -13.52
C ARG A 32 -5.58 1.31 -13.59
N LEU A 33 -6.05 0.08 -13.37
CA LEU A 33 -5.22 -1.11 -13.55
C LEU A 33 -4.86 -1.25 -15.03
N THR A 34 -3.57 -1.21 -15.35
CA THR A 34 -3.06 -1.24 -16.72
C THR A 34 -2.28 -2.49 -17.06
N SER A 35 -1.74 -3.18 -16.06
CA SER A 35 -0.93 -4.36 -16.29
C SER A 35 -1.09 -5.34 -15.12
N GLN A 36 -1.23 -6.61 -15.44
CA GLN A 36 -1.47 -7.67 -14.47
C GLN A 36 -0.22 -8.48 -14.19
N PHE A 37 -0.25 -9.20 -13.07
CA PHE A 37 0.81 -10.15 -12.69
C PHE A 37 0.85 -11.32 -13.67
N GLY A 38 2.04 -11.76 -14.01
CA GLY A 38 2.25 -12.97 -14.81
C GLY A 38 3.25 -12.80 -15.92
N SER A 39 3.45 -13.85 -16.68
CA SER A 39 4.34 -13.83 -17.85
C SER A 39 3.78 -12.95 -18.95
N ARG A 40 4.66 -12.11 -19.51
CA ARG A 40 4.38 -11.36 -20.74
C ARG A 40 5.66 -11.27 -21.55
N TRP A 41 5.57 -11.65 -22.82
CA TRP A 41 6.71 -11.68 -23.75
C TRP A 41 7.92 -12.41 -23.18
N GLY A 42 7.67 -13.55 -22.48
CA GLY A 42 8.74 -14.37 -21.90
C GLY A 42 9.36 -13.83 -20.63
N THR A 43 8.85 -12.73 -20.08
CA THR A 43 9.34 -12.12 -18.83
C THR A 43 8.22 -12.08 -17.80
N LEU A 44 8.54 -12.43 -16.56
CA LEU A 44 7.58 -12.32 -15.46
C LEU A 44 7.35 -10.86 -15.07
N HIS A 45 6.10 -10.41 -15.13
CA HIS A 45 5.68 -9.17 -14.47
C HIS A 45 5.31 -9.52 -13.04
N ALA A 46 6.16 -9.15 -12.10
CA ALA A 46 6.10 -9.61 -10.71
C ALA A 46 5.11 -8.85 -9.84
N GLY A 47 4.29 -7.98 -10.42
CA GLY A 47 3.30 -7.19 -9.69
C GLY A 47 2.19 -6.73 -10.63
N ILE A 48 1.47 -5.71 -10.19
CA ILE A 48 0.43 -5.06 -10.99
C ILE A 48 0.73 -3.56 -11.10
N ASP A 49 0.27 -2.96 -12.19
CA ASP A 49 0.48 -1.53 -12.45
C ASP A 49 -0.84 -0.77 -12.48
N PHE A 50 -0.83 0.41 -11.85
CA PHE A 50 -1.95 1.35 -11.87
C PHE A 50 -1.48 2.67 -12.48
N ALA A 51 -2.16 3.13 -13.52
CA ALA A 51 -1.91 4.44 -14.12
C ALA A 51 -2.71 5.52 -13.39
N ALA A 52 -2.04 6.63 -13.10
CA ALA A 52 -2.65 7.83 -12.52
C ALA A 52 -1.74 9.02 -12.80
N PRO A 53 -2.21 10.27 -12.66
CA PRO A 53 -1.37 11.44 -12.86
C PRO A 53 -0.21 11.50 -11.87
N LEU A 54 0.90 12.12 -12.27
CA LEU A 54 2.02 12.41 -11.37
C LEU A 54 1.52 13.13 -10.11
N GLY A 55 2.04 12.71 -8.96
CA GLY A 55 1.69 13.31 -7.68
C GLY A 55 0.41 12.77 -7.04
N THR A 56 -0.27 11.82 -7.66
CA THR A 56 -1.44 11.18 -7.05
C THR A 56 -1.02 10.50 -5.75
N PRO A 57 -1.75 10.69 -4.63
CA PRO A 57 -1.40 10.04 -3.37
C PRO A 57 -1.45 8.51 -3.48
N GLU A 58 -0.48 7.86 -2.87
CA GLU A 58 -0.43 6.41 -2.74
C GLU A 58 -0.59 6.03 -1.27
N TYR A 59 -1.33 4.97 -1.00
CA TYR A 59 -1.77 4.58 0.34
C TYR A 59 -1.19 3.24 0.76
N ALA A 60 -0.89 3.10 2.06
CA ALA A 60 -0.64 1.77 2.62
C ALA A 60 -1.88 0.91 2.45
N VAL A 61 -1.75 -0.26 1.84
CA VAL A 61 -2.91 -1.14 1.58
C VAL A 61 -3.48 -1.75 2.85
N MET A 62 -2.64 -1.97 3.86
CA MET A 62 -3.01 -2.52 5.16
C MET A 62 -2.11 -1.93 6.24
N ASP A 63 -2.51 -2.10 7.50
CA ASP A 63 -1.67 -1.77 8.64
C ASP A 63 -0.34 -2.52 8.56
N GLY A 64 0.75 -1.87 8.91
CA GLY A 64 2.05 -2.49 8.90
C GLY A 64 3.17 -1.58 9.38
N VAL A 65 4.40 -2.04 9.17
CA VAL A 65 5.61 -1.30 9.51
C VAL A 65 6.46 -1.14 8.26
N VAL A 66 6.95 0.06 8.02
CA VAL A 66 7.81 0.35 6.86
C VAL A 66 9.17 -0.32 7.08
N LEU A 67 9.49 -1.30 6.23
CA LEU A 67 10.79 -1.98 6.25
C LEU A 67 11.88 -1.18 5.55
N ARG A 68 11.52 -0.53 4.45
CA ARG A 68 12.42 0.28 3.64
C ARG A 68 11.66 1.42 3.00
N ALA A 69 12.33 2.56 2.84
CA ALA A 69 11.80 3.71 2.12
C ALA A 69 12.98 4.46 1.51
N GLY A 70 13.11 4.43 0.18
CA GLY A 70 14.21 5.07 -0.51
C GLY A 70 14.49 4.50 -1.88
N ALA A 71 15.69 4.76 -2.37
CA ALA A 71 16.13 4.33 -3.70
C ALA A 71 16.22 2.80 -3.78
N ALA A 72 15.73 2.23 -4.87
CA ALA A 72 15.78 0.81 -5.14
C ALA A 72 16.01 0.57 -6.63
N SER A 73 16.84 -0.44 -6.95
CA SER A 73 17.20 -0.77 -8.33
C SER A 73 15.94 -1.12 -9.14
N GLY A 74 15.78 -0.48 -10.28
CA GLY A 74 14.64 -0.67 -11.17
C GLY A 74 13.39 0.11 -10.78
N PHE A 75 13.16 0.36 -9.50
CA PHE A 75 12.00 1.09 -8.99
C PHE A 75 12.21 2.60 -8.94
N GLY A 76 13.45 3.08 -8.94
CA GLY A 76 13.76 4.46 -8.62
C GLY A 76 13.62 4.70 -7.13
N LEU A 77 12.43 5.10 -6.70
CA LEU A 77 12.08 5.18 -5.27
C LEU A 77 11.04 4.11 -4.94
N ALA A 78 11.18 3.45 -3.79
CA ALA A 78 10.28 2.40 -3.35
C ALA A 78 10.01 2.43 -1.86
N VAL A 79 8.83 1.94 -1.47
CA VAL A 79 8.46 1.68 -0.06
C VAL A 79 8.08 0.22 0.08
N TYR A 80 8.55 -0.41 1.15
CA TYR A 80 8.26 -1.80 1.50
C TYR A 80 7.60 -1.80 2.87
N VAL A 81 6.40 -2.36 2.95
CA VAL A 81 5.61 -2.41 4.20
C VAL A 81 5.35 -3.86 4.58
N GLN A 82 5.75 -4.25 5.79
CA GLN A 82 5.45 -5.57 6.32
C GLN A 82 4.17 -5.54 7.15
N HIS A 83 3.28 -6.46 6.85
CA HIS A 83 1.98 -6.60 7.51
C HIS A 83 2.02 -7.66 8.62
N ALA A 84 1.00 -7.69 9.49
CA ALA A 84 0.98 -8.57 10.65
C ALA A 84 1.06 -10.06 10.28
N ASN A 85 0.56 -10.46 9.10
CA ASN A 85 0.62 -11.84 8.64
C ASN A 85 1.99 -12.24 8.04
N GLY A 86 2.94 -11.29 7.99
CA GLY A 86 4.28 -11.51 7.44
C GLY A 86 4.45 -11.10 5.99
N ASP A 87 3.37 -10.91 5.23
CA ASP A 87 3.45 -10.48 3.84
C ASP A 87 4.00 -9.06 3.74
N VAL A 88 4.67 -8.76 2.63
CA VAL A 88 5.24 -7.43 2.37
C VAL A 88 4.60 -6.86 1.11
N SER A 89 4.04 -5.66 1.21
CA SER A 89 3.59 -4.90 0.05
C SER A 89 4.70 -3.94 -0.40
N VAL A 90 4.89 -3.84 -1.71
CA VAL A 90 5.97 -3.08 -2.33
C VAL A 90 5.38 -2.07 -3.30
N TYR A 91 5.82 -0.82 -3.20
CA TYR A 91 5.37 0.30 -4.01
C TYR A 91 6.56 0.89 -4.73
N GLY A 92 6.53 0.93 -6.06
CA GLY A 92 7.65 1.38 -6.88
C GLY A 92 7.33 2.57 -7.77
N HIS A 93 8.37 3.22 -8.26
CA HIS A 93 8.37 4.37 -9.18
C HIS A 93 7.81 5.66 -8.58
N MET A 94 7.87 5.83 -7.27
CA MET A 94 7.36 7.01 -6.58
C MET A 94 8.14 8.27 -6.95
N GLN A 95 7.43 9.41 -6.96
CA GLN A 95 8.04 10.72 -7.11
C GLN A 95 8.59 11.22 -5.78
N GLU A 96 7.87 10.98 -4.70
CA GLU A 96 8.23 11.42 -3.36
C GLU A 96 7.75 10.40 -2.34
N ILE A 97 8.58 10.10 -1.36
CA ILE A 97 8.27 9.21 -0.25
C ILE A 97 7.94 10.07 0.97
N LEU A 98 6.82 9.76 1.64
CA LEU A 98 6.31 10.54 2.78
C LEU A 98 6.44 9.81 4.11
N VAL A 99 7.06 8.63 4.13
CA VAL A 99 7.27 7.80 5.32
C VAL A 99 8.73 7.42 5.46
N GLU A 100 9.10 6.93 6.65
CA GLU A 100 10.46 6.53 6.98
C GLU A 100 10.51 5.06 7.38
N GLU A 101 11.68 4.45 7.21
CA GLU A 101 11.94 3.10 7.69
C GLU A 101 11.67 3.02 9.19
N GLY A 102 10.95 1.97 9.60
CA GLY A 102 10.54 1.77 11.00
C GLY A 102 9.23 2.41 11.39
N GLN A 103 8.65 3.25 10.55
CA GLN A 103 7.39 3.91 10.83
C GLN A 103 6.23 2.92 10.77
N THR A 104 5.32 3.00 11.75
CA THR A 104 4.06 2.27 11.71
C THR A 104 3.08 3.03 10.82
N VAL A 105 2.42 2.32 9.91
CA VAL A 105 1.39 2.87 9.03
C VAL A 105 0.10 2.09 9.18
N ARG A 106 -1.01 2.76 8.87
CA ARG A 106 -2.33 2.16 8.90
C ARG A 106 -2.91 2.13 7.48
N ALA A 107 -3.81 1.18 7.22
CA ALA A 107 -4.51 1.11 5.94
C ALA A 107 -5.11 2.48 5.59
N GLY A 108 -4.79 2.98 4.41
CA GLY A 108 -5.24 4.30 3.95
C GLY A 108 -4.34 5.47 4.27
N ASP A 109 -3.28 5.28 5.07
CA ASP A 109 -2.30 6.34 5.29
C ASP A 109 -1.59 6.66 3.98
N THR A 110 -1.41 7.96 3.68
CA THR A 110 -0.64 8.37 2.51
C THR A 110 0.84 8.13 2.77
N ILE A 111 1.46 7.30 1.94
CA ILE A 111 2.86 6.92 2.11
C ILE A 111 3.79 7.52 1.07
N ALA A 112 3.24 7.93 -0.07
CA ALA A 112 4.05 8.45 -1.17
C ALA A 112 3.19 9.17 -2.19
N LEU A 113 3.85 9.81 -3.15
CA LEU A 113 3.22 10.41 -4.32
C LEU A 113 3.67 9.66 -5.57
N LEU A 114 2.70 9.37 -6.44
CA LEU A 114 2.91 8.61 -7.66
C LEU A 114 3.88 9.34 -8.59
N GLY A 115 4.79 8.57 -9.17
CA GLY A 115 5.83 9.11 -10.03
C GLY A 115 6.05 8.30 -11.30
N ASN A 116 7.23 8.48 -11.86
CA ASN A 116 7.70 7.80 -13.07
C ASN A 116 9.19 7.51 -12.95
N GLU A 117 9.68 7.37 -11.72
CA GLU A 117 11.09 7.15 -11.44
C GLU A 117 11.51 5.72 -11.76
N GLY A 118 12.82 5.53 -11.97
CA GLY A 118 13.39 4.23 -12.27
C GLY A 118 13.04 3.76 -13.68
N GLN A 119 12.96 2.45 -13.87
CA GLN A 119 12.62 1.84 -15.16
C GLN A 119 11.10 1.90 -15.38
N SER A 120 10.64 3.02 -15.93
CA SER A 120 9.24 3.30 -16.12
C SER A 120 9.00 4.02 -17.44
N THR A 121 7.91 3.69 -18.13
CA THR A 121 7.53 4.26 -19.43
C THR A 121 6.41 5.29 -19.35
N GLY A 122 6.00 5.66 -18.16
CA GLY A 122 4.95 6.65 -17.91
C GLY A 122 4.52 6.63 -16.46
N PRO A 123 3.82 7.67 -15.98
CA PRO A 123 3.39 7.73 -14.59
C PRO A 123 2.51 6.54 -14.20
N HIS A 124 2.97 5.77 -13.22
CA HIS A 124 2.21 4.64 -12.69
C HIS A 124 2.76 4.21 -11.33
N LEU A 125 1.93 3.47 -10.58
CA LEU A 125 2.38 2.73 -9.41
C LEU A 125 2.62 1.28 -9.85
N HIS A 126 3.79 0.75 -9.55
CA HIS A 126 4.07 -0.69 -9.62
C HIS A 126 3.92 -1.25 -8.22
N PHE A 127 3.03 -2.22 -8.05
CA PHE A 127 2.67 -2.77 -6.77
C PHE A 127 2.96 -4.28 -6.74
N GLU A 128 3.71 -4.73 -5.73
CA GLU A 128 4.03 -6.16 -5.53
C GLU A 128 3.59 -6.62 -4.16
N VAL A 129 3.34 -7.93 -4.05
CA VAL A 129 3.17 -8.60 -2.75
C VAL A 129 4.16 -9.75 -2.68
N HIS A 130 5.00 -9.72 -1.64
CA HIS A 130 5.94 -10.79 -1.32
C HIS A 130 5.37 -11.62 -0.17
N ALA A 131 5.05 -12.88 -0.42
CA ALA A 131 4.40 -13.72 0.58
C ALA A 131 5.40 -14.13 1.67
N GLY A 132 5.03 -13.91 2.92
CA GLY A 132 5.78 -14.36 4.08
C GLY A 132 6.99 -13.52 4.47
N GLY A 133 7.38 -12.53 3.67
CA GLY A 133 8.51 -11.66 3.99
C GLY A 133 9.12 -10.97 2.78
N LEU A 134 10.12 -10.13 3.05
CA LEU A 134 10.79 -9.35 2.00
C LEU A 134 11.40 -10.23 0.90
N ASP A 135 11.96 -11.37 1.27
CA ASP A 135 12.58 -12.33 0.36
C ASP A 135 11.61 -13.43 -0.08
N GLY A 136 10.35 -13.33 0.29
CA GLY A 136 9.33 -14.30 -0.07
C GLY A 136 8.97 -14.25 -1.56
N PRO A 137 8.28 -15.29 -2.05
CA PRO A 137 7.85 -15.31 -3.45
C PRO A 137 6.88 -14.18 -3.75
N ARG A 138 7.02 -13.60 -4.94
CA ARG A 138 6.06 -12.62 -5.43
C ARG A 138 4.81 -13.36 -5.89
N ILE A 139 3.67 -12.91 -5.39
CA ILE A 139 2.37 -13.50 -5.72
C ILE A 139 1.49 -12.48 -6.43
N ASP A 140 0.44 -12.96 -7.10
CA ASP A 140 -0.51 -12.08 -7.77
C ASP A 140 -1.23 -11.19 -6.75
N PRO A 141 -1.06 -9.86 -6.81
CA PRO A 141 -1.70 -8.96 -5.86
C PRO A 141 -3.22 -8.90 -5.99
N LEU A 142 -3.80 -9.19 -7.14
CA LEU A 142 -5.25 -9.07 -7.35
C LEU A 142 -6.06 -9.98 -6.43
N PRO A 143 -5.86 -11.32 -6.42
CA PRO A 143 -6.57 -12.17 -5.47
C PRO A 143 -6.23 -11.82 -4.03
N TRP A 144 -4.98 -11.44 -3.74
CA TRP A 144 -4.55 -11.04 -2.39
C TRP A 144 -5.37 -9.83 -1.88
N LEU A 145 -5.56 -8.82 -2.73
CA LEU A 145 -6.37 -7.64 -2.39
C LEU A 145 -7.85 -7.99 -2.27
N ARG A 146 -8.38 -8.78 -3.21
CA ARG A 146 -9.80 -9.18 -3.21
C ARG A 146 -10.18 -9.97 -1.97
N GLU A 147 -9.32 -10.88 -1.52
CA GLU A 147 -9.52 -11.66 -0.31
C GLU A 147 -9.63 -10.78 0.93
N ARG A 148 -9.06 -9.58 0.89
CA ARG A 148 -9.08 -8.61 1.98
C ARG A 148 -10.17 -7.56 1.83
N GLY A 149 -11.08 -7.75 0.89
CA GLY A 149 -12.26 -6.91 0.71
C GLY A 149 -12.06 -5.71 -0.22
N VAL A 150 -10.94 -5.65 -0.93
CA VAL A 150 -10.69 -4.57 -1.90
C VAL A 150 -11.39 -4.90 -3.21
N ALA A 151 -12.22 -3.97 -3.68
CA ALA A 151 -12.91 -4.12 -4.96
C ALA A 151 -11.96 -3.78 -6.12
N LEU A 152 -11.83 -4.73 -7.02
CA LEU A 152 -10.97 -4.59 -8.21
C LEU A 152 -11.62 -5.25 -9.42
#